data_a789fd09f7333bcb28b5e725e4397cc6
#
_entry.id   a789fd09f7333bcb28b5e725e4397cc6
#
_cell.length_a   1.000
_cell.length_b   1.000
_cell.length_c   1.000
_cell.angle_alpha   90.00
_cell.angle_beta   90.00
_cell.angle_gamma   90.00
#
_symmetry.space_group_name_H-M   'P 1'
#
loop_
_entity.id
_entity.type
_entity.pdbx_description
1 polymer ?
#
loop_
_entity_poly.entity_id
_entity_poly.type
_entity_poly.pdbx_seq_one_letter_code
_entity_poly.pdbx_strand_id
1 'polypeptide(L)'
;MARAVRNIGRAGVAATALSAVDTAMWDVKARLLGCPLAGLLGRWREAVPVYGSGGFTSYHERQLGRQLADWVGRDEIPRVKIKIGEDWGGNERRDLDRVAQARQVIGPDAELFVDANGAYRTGQAVRVAARLAEHGVTWFEEPVSSQDLAGLAAVRAQVRPDVAAGEYSWSLADSARLIAAGAVDCLQLDVTRCGGITGFLAASALAVGASLGVSAHCAPNLHAQVGVGVPNLRHIEYFHDHQRIERMFSDGVMDPGGGMLRPDPGRHWLGMELRAADAEPFRRA
;
A
#
# COMPACT_ATOMS: atom_id res chain seq x y z
N MET A 1 3.01 -25.66 0.12
CA MET A 1 3.95 -24.69 0.73
C MET A 1 3.54 -24.30 2.15
N ALA A 2 2.34 -23.74 2.42
CA ALA A 2 1.94 -23.29 3.76
C ALA A 2 2.07 -24.36 4.87
N ARG A 3 1.78 -25.63 4.55
CA ARG A 3 1.95 -26.75 5.51
C ARG A 3 3.43 -27.02 5.86
N ALA A 4 4.36 -26.76 4.95
CA ALA A 4 5.79 -27.01 5.17
C ALA A 4 6.40 -26.03 6.19
N VAL A 5 5.89 -24.81 6.27
CA VAL A 5 6.39 -23.76 7.19
C VAL A 5 5.63 -23.67 8.52
N ARG A 6 4.65 -24.54 8.76
CA ARG A 6 3.77 -24.42 9.94
C ARG A 6 4.52 -24.44 11.28
N ASN A 7 5.62 -25.19 11.35
CA ASN A 7 6.36 -25.38 12.60
C ASN A 7 7.31 -24.20 12.92
N ILE A 8 7.70 -23.40 11.91
CA ILE A 8 8.53 -22.22 12.08
C ILE A 8 7.70 -20.93 12.16
N GLY A 9 6.38 -21.03 11.96
CA GLY A 9 5.46 -19.90 11.87
C GLY A 9 5.33 -19.36 10.46
N ARG A 10 4.13 -18.90 10.12
CA ARG A 10 3.82 -18.37 8.78
C ARG A 10 4.12 -16.87 8.67
N ALA A 11 3.91 -16.10 9.72
CA ALA A 11 4.06 -14.65 9.69
C ALA A 11 5.49 -14.18 9.36
N GLY A 12 5.61 -13.03 8.74
CA GLY A 12 6.91 -12.44 8.40
C GLY A 12 7.59 -13.14 7.22
N VAL A 13 8.86 -13.50 7.37
CA VAL A 13 9.73 -14.01 6.29
C VAL A 13 9.13 -15.21 5.56
N ALA A 14 8.51 -16.15 6.27
CA ALA A 14 7.91 -17.32 5.65
C ALA A 14 6.74 -16.93 4.72
N ALA A 15 5.88 -16.00 5.13
CA ALA A 15 4.78 -15.53 4.29
C ALA A 15 5.29 -14.75 3.08
N THR A 16 6.33 -13.93 3.25
CA THR A 16 6.98 -13.22 2.14
C THR A 16 7.57 -14.18 1.12
N ALA A 17 8.27 -15.23 1.58
CA ALA A 17 8.81 -16.27 0.70
C ALA A 17 7.70 -17.05 -0.03
N LEU A 18 6.61 -17.39 0.66
CA LEU A 18 5.44 -18.02 0.05
C LEU A 18 4.82 -17.14 -1.03
N SER A 19 4.71 -15.84 -0.74
CA SER A 19 4.16 -14.85 -1.67
C SER A 19 5.01 -14.69 -2.93
N ALA A 20 6.33 -14.69 -2.78
CA ALA A 20 7.25 -14.65 -3.91
C ALA A 20 7.09 -15.87 -4.83
N VAL A 21 7.01 -17.07 -4.26
CA VAL A 21 6.82 -18.31 -5.04
C VAL A 21 5.43 -18.34 -5.70
N ASP A 22 4.37 -17.92 -5.00
CA ASP A 22 3.02 -17.83 -5.58
C ASP A 22 2.99 -16.86 -6.77
N THR A 23 3.57 -15.68 -6.63
CA THR A 23 3.67 -14.68 -7.69
C THR A 23 4.46 -15.22 -8.90
N ALA A 24 5.58 -15.90 -8.65
CA ALA A 24 6.37 -16.53 -9.71
C ALA A 24 5.58 -17.64 -10.45
N MET A 25 4.76 -18.41 -9.74
CA MET A 25 3.91 -19.43 -10.36
C MET A 25 2.82 -18.82 -11.26
N TRP A 26 2.26 -17.69 -10.86
CA TRP A 26 1.33 -16.94 -11.70
C TRP A 26 2.01 -16.34 -12.93
N ASP A 27 3.24 -15.83 -12.79
CA ASP A 27 4.02 -15.33 -13.92
C ASP A 27 4.37 -16.46 -14.90
N VAL A 28 4.80 -17.63 -14.40
CA VAL A 28 5.05 -18.83 -15.23
C VAL A 28 3.78 -19.24 -15.98
N LYS A 29 2.62 -19.24 -15.32
CA LYS A 29 1.35 -19.57 -15.95
C LYS A 29 1.01 -18.58 -17.08
N ALA A 30 1.20 -17.28 -16.87
CA ALA A 30 1.00 -16.26 -17.88
C ALA A 30 1.95 -16.43 -19.06
N ARG A 31 3.22 -16.78 -18.80
CA ARG A 31 4.24 -17.07 -19.84
C ARG A 31 3.85 -18.29 -20.68
N LEU A 32 3.44 -19.39 -20.05
CA LEU A 32 3.02 -20.61 -20.75
C LEU A 32 1.77 -20.39 -21.62
N LEU A 33 0.89 -19.49 -21.21
CA LEU A 33 -0.32 -19.13 -21.96
C LEU A 33 -0.11 -17.99 -22.95
N GLY A 34 1.07 -17.37 -22.99
CA GLY A 34 1.40 -16.27 -23.89
C GLY A 34 0.53 -15.03 -23.71
N CYS A 35 0.14 -14.70 -22.46
CA CYS A 35 -0.77 -13.59 -22.19
C CYS A 35 -0.26 -12.70 -21.05
N PRO A 36 -0.72 -11.42 -20.99
CA PRO A 36 -0.47 -10.54 -19.83
C PRO A 36 -1.09 -11.11 -18.55
N LEU A 37 -0.40 -10.93 -17.41
CA LEU A 37 -0.91 -11.36 -16.11
C LEU A 37 -2.26 -10.70 -15.77
N ALA A 38 -2.40 -9.40 -16.03
CA ALA A 38 -3.66 -8.69 -15.87
C ALA A 38 -4.82 -9.30 -16.68
N GLY A 39 -4.53 -9.78 -17.92
CA GLY A 39 -5.50 -10.49 -18.74
C GLY A 39 -5.86 -11.87 -18.20
N LEU A 40 -4.86 -12.61 -17.69
CA LEU A 40 -5.06 -13.93 -17.10
C LEU A 40 -5.91 -13.88 -15.83
N LEU A 41 -5.76 -12.83 -15.01
CA LEU A 41 -6.53 -12.62 -13.78
C LEU A 41 -7.95 -12.10 -14.03
N GLY A 42 -8.21 -11.59 -15.24
CA GLY A 42 -9.47 -10.97 -15.62
C GLY A 42 -9.47 -9.46 -15.31
N ARG A 43 -9.65 -8.65 -16.36
CA ARG A 43 -9.69 -7.18 -16.20
C ARG A 43 -11.11 -6.72 -15.83
N TRP A 44 -11.21 -6.02 -14.70
CA TRP A 44 -12.39 -5.26 -14.32
C TRP A 44 -12.30 -3.80 -14.81
N ARG A 45 -11.07 -3.29 -14.92
CA ARG A 45 -10.77 -1.90 -15.35
C ARG A 45 -9.46 -1.84 -16.13
N GLU A 46 -9.26 -0.77 -16.90
CA GLU A 46 -8.05 -0.58 -17.71
C GLU A 46 -6.89 0.04 -16.93
N ALA A 47 -7.20 0.75 -15.84
CA ALA A 47 -6.21 1.43 -15.00
C ALA A 47 -6.62 1.41 -13.54
N VAL A 48 -5.65 1.57 -12.66
CA VAL A 48 -5.86 1.62 -11.20
C VAL A 48 -5.39 2.95 -10.64
N PRO A 49 -6.16 3.58 -9.74
CA PRO A 49 -5.74 4.82 -9.07
C PRO A 49 -4.53 4.56 -8.17
N VAL A 50 -3.68 5.60 -8.02
CA VAL A 50 -2.57 5.57 -7.07
C VAL A 50 -2.59 6.77 -6.12
N TYR A 51 -1.86 6.65 -5.02
CA TYR A 51 -1.46 7.78 -4.18
C TYR A 51 0.05 7.78 -4.01
N GLY A 52 0.67 8.97 -4.08
CA GLY A 52 2.09 9.13 -3.82
C GLY A 52 2.40 8.92 -2.34
N SER A 53 3.32 8.04 -2.00
CA SER A 53 3.64 7.69 -0.62
C SER A 53 5.12 7.80 -0.31
N GLY A 54 5.43 8.49 0.78
CA GLY A 54 6.77 8.77 1.28
C GLY A 54 6.68 9.69 2.48
N GLY A 55 7.23 10.91 2.36
CA GLY A 55 7.13 11.91 3.42
C GLY A 55 7.61 11.35 4.77
N PHE A 56 8.75 10.64 4.79
CA PHE A 56 9.27 9.99 5.99
C PHE A 56 9.50 10.98 7.13
N THR A 57 9.33 10.54 8.36
CA THR A 57 9.53 11.37 9.56
C THR A 57 10.94 11.96 9.65
N SER A 58 11.93 11.30 9.05
CA SER A 58 13.31 11.78 8.92
C SER A 58 13.51 12.93 7.94
N TYR A 59 12.51 13.26 7.10
CA TYR A 59 12.64 14.34 6.13
C TYR A 59 12.56 15.71 6.82
N HIS A 60 13.44 16.62 6.38
CA HIS A 60 13.29 18.04 6.70
C HIS A 60 12.25 18.69 5.76
N GLU A 61 11.76 19.86 6.15
CA GLU A 61 10.66 20.59 5.47
C GLU A 61 10.86 20.74 3.95
N ARG A 62 12.06 21.14 3.50
CA ARG A 62 12.35 21.32 2.07
C ARG A 62 12.23 19.99 1.29
N GLN A 63 12.66 18.88 1.89
CA GLN A 63 12.60 17.56 1.23
C GLN A 63 11.17 17.07 1.12
N LEU A 64 10.41 17.19 2.22
CA LEU A 64 8.99 16.88 2.23
C LEU A 64 8.24 17.72 1.20
N GLY A 65 8.43 19.04 1.22
CA GLY A 65 7.76 19.96 0.30
C GLY A 65 8.04 19.65 -1.17
N ARG A 66 9.30 19.38 -1.53
CA ARG A 66 9.66 19.00 -2.91
C ARG A 66 8.99 17.71 -3.35
N GLN A 67 9.04 16.66 -2.53
CA GLN A 67 8.44 15.38 -2.88
C GLN A 67 6.93 15.51 -3.12
N LEU A 68 6.22 16.23 -2.25
CA LEU A 68 4.79 16.44 -2.38
C LEU A 68 4.44 17.29 -3.62
N ALA A 69 5.21 18.35 -3.87
CA ALA A 69 5.02 19.22 -5.05
C ALA A 69 5.29 18.44 -6.36
N ASP A 70 6.29 17.57 -6.36
CA ASP A 70 6.57 16.73 -7.52
C ASP A 70 5.40 15.78 -7.83
N TRP A 71 4.84 15.12 -6.82
CA TRP A 71 3.71 14.21 -7.03
C TRP A 71 2.46 14.90 -7.51
N VAL A 72 2.07 16.00 -6.86
CA VAL A 72 0.82 16.68 -7.21
C VAL A 72 0.96 17.52 -8.48
N GLY A 73 2.11 18.19 -8.66
CA GLY A 73 2.31 19.10 -9.80
C GLY A 73 2.84 18.41 -11.04
N ARG A 74 3.96 17.67 -10.94
CA ARG A 74 4.60 17.05 -12.10
C ARG A 74 3.93 15.74 -12.50
N ASP A 75 3.66 14.89 -11.51
CA ASP A 75 3.15 13.52 -11.75
C ASP A 75 1.61 13.50 -11.75
N GLU A 76 0.97 14.64 -11.45
CA GLU A 76 -0.49 14.85 -11.41
C GLU A 76 -1.22 13.79 -10.56
N ILE A 77 -0.57 13.32 -9.47
CA ILE A 77 -1.15 12.37 -8.53
C ILE A 77 -2.06 13.13 -7.55
N PRO A 78 -3.39 12.91 -7.56
CA PRO A 78 -4.34 13.72 -6.78
C PRO A 78 -4.40 13.33 -5.30
N ARG A 79 -3.56 12.39 -4.83
CA ARG A 79 -3.54 11.86 -3.47
C ARG A 79 -2.12 11.66 -3.00
N VAL A 80 -1.81 12.05 -1.78
CA VAL A 80 -0.48 11.84 -1.20
C VAL A 80 -0.58 11.34 0.24
N LYS A 81 0.37 10.50 0.64
CA LYS A 81 0.50 9.99 2.01
C LYS A 81 1.86 10.39 2.59
N ILE A 82 1.85 10.88 3.82
CA ILE A 82 3.05 11.15 4.61
C ILE A 82 3.08 10.26 5.85
N LYS A 83 4.29 9.98 6.35
CA LYS A 83 4.48 9.28 7.61
C LYS A 83 4.40 10.26 8.78
N ILE A 84 3.71 9.85 9.84
CA ILE A 84 3.61 10.51 11.15
C ILE A 84 3.94 9.49 12.25
N GLY A 85 3.81 9.86 13.51
CA GLY A 85 4.13 8.96 14.61
C GLY A 85 5.62 8.94 14.95
N GLU A 86 6.31 10.06 14.74
CA GLU A 86 7.71 10.20 15.06
C GLU A 86 7.99 9.87 16.53
N ASP A 87 9.12 9.21 16.78
CA ASP A 87 9.54 8.77 18.11
C ASP A 87 8.45 7.97 18.84
N TRP A 88 7.82 7.01 18.09
CA TRP A 88 6.72 6.19 18.61
C TRP A 88 5.57 7.01 19.21
N GLY A 89 5.23 8.11 18.55
CA GLY A 89 4.19 9.03 18.98
C GLY A 89 4.63 10.01 20.07
N GLY A 90 5.93 10.08 20.37
CA GLY A 90 6.49 11.01 21.35
C GLY A 90 6.59 12.46 20.85
N ASN A 91 6.55 12.68 19.53
CA ASN A 91 6.69 14.01 18.93
C ASN A 91 5.43 14.46 18.15
N GLU A 92 4.28 14.37 18.80
CA GLU A 92 2.96 14.68 18.26
C GLU A 92 2.88 16.09 17.63
N ARG A 93 3.54 17.08 18.26
CA ARG A 93 3.55 18.45 17.72
C ARG A 93 4.20 18.51 16.35
N ARG A 94 5.36 17.87 16.17
CA ARG A 94 6.05 17.84 14.87
C ARG A 94 5.26 17.06 13.82
N ASP A 95 4.58 15.98 14.20
CA ASP A 95 3.67 15.27 13.30
C ASP A 95 2.60 16.21 12.74
N LEU A 96 1.96 17.00 13.59
CA LEU A 96 0.92 17.97 13.19
C LEU A 96 1.50 19.12 12.35
N ASP A 97 2.67 19.65 12.70
CA ASP A 97 3.36 20.69 11.91
C ASP A 97 3.65 20.18 10.48
N ARG A 98 4.07 18.92 10.34
CA ARG A 98 4.31 18.27 9.03
C ARG A 98 3.03 18.08 8.23
N VAL A 99 1.92 17.73 8.88
CA VAL A 99 0.61 17.63 8.23
C VAL A 99 0.14 18.99 7.73
N ALA A 100 0.29 20.04 8.54
CA ALA A 100 -0.01 21.43 8.15
C ALA A 100 0.83 21.86 6.94
N GLN A 101 2.13 21.59 6.95
CA GLN A 101 3.02 21.84 5.82
C GLN A 101 2.58 21.07 4.57
N ALA A 102 2.25 19.78 4.71
CA ALA A 102 1.81 18.96 3.59
C ALA A 102 0.56 19.55 2.93
N ARG A 103 -0.44 19.93 3.72
CA ARG A 103 -1.66 20.59 3.22
C ARG A 103 -1.37 21.91 2.50
N GLN A 104 -0.45 22.73 3.01
CA GLN A 104 -0.03 23.98 2.34
C GLN A 104 0.61 23.71 0.97
N VAL A 105 1.44 22.66 0.87
CA VAL A 105 2.15 22.34 -0.38
C VAL A 105 1.22 21.77 -1.45
N ILE A 106 0.31 20.83 -1.06
CA ILE A 106 -0.53 20.14 -2.04
C ILE A 106 -1.81 20.91 -2.41
N GLY A 107 -2.10 22.00 -1.71
CA GLY A 107 -3.31 22.77 -1.93
C GLY A 107 -4.58 22.12 -1.36
N PRO A 108 -5.76 22.70 -1.54
CA PRO A 108 -7.01 22.22 -0.96
C PRO A 108 -7.61 21.00 -1.69
N ASP A 109 -7.30 20.80 -2.97
CA ASP A 109 -7.99 19.85 -3.84
C ASP A 109 -7.42 18.42 -3.76
N ALA A 110 -6.13 18.28 -3.44
CA ALA A 110 -5.50 16.98 -3.31
C ALA A 110 -5.88 16.30 -1.98
N GLU A 111 -6.12 15.00 -2.02
CA GLU A 111 -6.38 14.21 -0.82
C GLU A 111 -5.09 14.01 -0.02
N LEU A 112 -5.17 14.22 1.29
CA LEU A 112 -4.06 14.03 2.23
C LEU A 112 -4.32 12.81 3.10
N PHE A 113 -3.40 11.86 3.04
CA PHE A 113 -3.34 10.63 3.81
C PHE A 113 -2.20 10.71 4.83
N VAL A 114 -2.37 10.04 5.96
CA VAL A 114 -1.31 9.88 6.96
C VAL A 114 -1.16 8.41 7.36
N ASP A 115 0.07 8.03 7.72
CA ASP A 115 0.38 6.70 8.22
C ASP A 115 1.24 6.84 9.48
N ALA A 116 0.73 6.31 10.60
CA ALA A 116 1.41 6.34 11.89
C ALA A 116 2.22 5.07 12.17
N ASN A 117 2.17 4.05 11.32
CA ASN A 117 2.86 2.76 11.50
C ASN A 117 2.71 2.19 12.94
N GLY A 118 1.53 2.31 13.51
CA GLY A 118 1.21 1.78 14.83
C GLY A 118 1.76 2.56 16.02
N ALA A 119 2.23 3.79 15.82
CA ALA A 119 2.99 4.53 16.84
C ALA A 119 2.15 5.03 18.01
N TYR A 120 0.86 5.29 17.83
CA TYR A 120 0.04 5.89 18.88
C TYR A 120 -0.65 4.85 19.75
N ARG A 121 -1.06 5.28 20.94
CA ARG A 121 -2.05 4.57 21.76
C ARG A 121 -3.45 5.01 21.34
N THR A 122 -4.47 4.18 21.59
CA THR A 122 -5.86 4.43 21.17
C THR A 122 -6.37 5.83 21.50
N GLY A 123 -6.28 6.26 22.77
CA GLY A 123 -6.73 7.60 23.17
C GLY A 123 -5.90 8.74 22.55
N GLN A 124 -4.62 8.52 22.29
CA GLN A 124 -3.75 9.47 21.59
C GLN A 124 -4.15 9.56 20.11
N ALA A 125 -4.33 8.44 19.42
CA ALA A 125 -4.75 8.39 18.03
C ALA A 125 -6.07 9.16 17.80
N VAL A 126 -7.03 9.02 18.71
CA VAL A 126 -8.31 9.77 18.66
C VAL A 126 -8.09 11.27 18.78
N ARG A 127 -7.24 11.73 19.73
CA ARG A 127 -6.92 13.17 19.86
C ARG A 127 -6.15 13.72 18.68
N VAL A 128 -5.18 12.98 18.17
CA VAL A 128 -4.42 13.36 16.96
C VAL A 128 -5.36 13.45 15.78
N ALA A 129 -6.25 12.47 15.56
CA ALA A 129 -7.21 12.47 14.46
C ALA A 129 -8.11 13.71 14.44
N ALA A 130 -8.53 14.22 15.61
CA ALA A 130 -9.29 15.46 15.68
C ALA A 130 -8.52 16.67 15.11
N ARG A 131 -7.20 16.72 15.32
CA ARG A 131 -6.31 17.76 14.77
C ARG A 131 -6.03 17.53 13.28
N LEU A 132 -5.88 16.26 12.85
CA LEU A 132 -5.73 15.90 11.45
C LEU A 132 -6.91 16.35 10.60
N ALA A 133 -8.12 16.30 11.15
CA ALA A 133 -9.34 16.76 10.48
C ALA A 133 -9.31 18.26 10.14
N GLU A 134 -8.60 19.10 10.89
CA GLU A 134 -8.41 20.53 10.61
C GLU A 134 -7.65 20.77 9.29
N HIS A 135 -6.88 19.78 8.86
CA HIS A 135 -6.10 19.79 7.62
C HIS A 135 -6.71 18.94 6.50
N GLY A 136 -7.96 18.48 6.68
CA GLY A 136 -8.66 17.69 5.68
C GLY A 136 -8.00 16.33 5.38
N VAL A 137 -7.39 15.71 6.40
CA VAL A 137 -6.91 14.32 6.27
C VAL A 137 -8.09 13.38 6.18
N THR A 138 -8.07 12.49 5.16
CA THR A 138 -9.17 11.56 4.85
C THR A 138 -8.83 10.09 5.09
N TRP A 139 -7.55 9.79 5.37
CA TRP A 139 -7.03 8.43 5.58
C TRP A 139 -6.04 8.41 6.72
N PHE A 140 -6.25 7.51 7.67
CA PHE A 140 -5.39 7.32 8.82
C PHE A 140 -4.96 5.85 8.92
N GLU A 141 -3.79 5.56 8.36
CA GLU A 141 -3.22 4.23 8.32
C GLU A 141 -2.54 3.89 9.63
N GLU A 142 -2.79 2.69 10.10
CA GLU A 142 -2.23 2.11 11.34
C GLU A 142 -2.10 3.13 12.49
N PRO A 143 -3.22 3.75 12.93
CA PRO A 143 -3.17 4.71 14.04
C PRO A 143 -2.61 4.10 15.32
N VAL A 144 -2.85 2.82 15.53
CA VAL A 144 -2.31 1.98 16.60
C VAL A 144 -1.74 0.70 16.00
N SER A 145 -1.02 -0.10 16.79
CA SER A 145 -0.44 -1.36 16.31
C SER A 145 -1.44 -2.18 15.49
N SER A 146 -1.01 -2.68 14.33
CA SER A 146 -1.79 -3.59 13.48
C SER A 146 -2.22 -4.87 14.18
N GLN A 147 -1.60 -5.22 15.30
CA GLN A 147 -1.96 -6.38 16.13
C GLN A 147 -3.05 -6.05 17.17
N ASP A 148 -3.30 -4.75 17.45
CA ASP A 148 -4.32 -4.29 18.37
C ASP A 148 -5.65 -4.06 17.64
N LEU A 149 -6.33 -5.15 17.28
CA LEU A 149 -7.60 -5.11 16.56
C LEU A 149 -8.69 -4.35 17.33
N ALA A 150 -8.72 -4.47 18.65
CA ALA A 150 -9.66 -3.76 19.50
C ALA A 150 -9.37 -2.25 19.51
N GLY A 151 -8.07 -1.87 19.58
CA GLY A 151 -7.65 -0.48 19.50
C GLY A 151 -7.97 0.14 18.14
N LEU A 152 -7.72 -0.57 17.03
CA LEU A 152 -8.09 -0.12 15.68
C LEU A 152 -9.60 0.12 15.58
N ALA A 153 -10.43 -0.82 16.02
CA ALA A 153 -11.89 -0.69 16.02
C ALA A 153 -12.36 0.48 16.89
N ALA A 154 -11.74 0.67 18.06
CA ALA A 154 -12.07 1.78 18.95
C ALA A 154 -11.67 3.14 18.37
N VAL A 155 -10.55 3.26 17.68
CA VAL A 155 -10.17 4.47 16.94
C VAL A 155 -11.16 4.71 15.81
N ARG A 156 -11.39 3.72 14.95
CA ARG A 156 -12.31 3.81 13.81
C ARG A 156 -13.68 4.34 14.20
N ALA A 157 -14.22 3.90 15.33
CA ALA A 157 -15.53 4.33 15.81
C ALA A 157 -15.61 5.81 16.23
N GLN A 158 -14.48 6.50 16.38
CA GLN A 158 -14.41 7.82 16.97
C GLN A 158 -13.76 8.89 16.07
N VAL A 159 -13.23 8.50 14.91
CA VAL A 159 -12.50 9.42 14.02
C VAL A 159 -13.24 9.63 12.70
N ARG A 160 -12.92 10.73 12.01
CA ARG A 160 -13.49 11.04 10.70
C ARG A 160 -12.74 10.42 9.51
N PRO A 161 -11.39 10.42 9.51
CA PRO A 161 -10.63 9.76 8.45
C PRO A 161 -10.92 8.27 8.42
N ASP A 162 -10.93 7.67 7.23
CA ASP A 162 -10.98 6.22 7.08
C ASP A 162 -9.77 5.59 7.78
N VAL A 163 -10.01 4.64 8.66
CA VAL A 163 -8.95 3.85 9.30
C VAL A 163 -8.58 2.70 8.36
N ALA A 164 -7.30 2.58 8.07
CA ALA A 164 -6.75 1.52 7.23
C ALA A 164 -5.65 0.76 7.96
N ALA A 165 -5.63 -0.54 7.76
CA ALA A 165 -4.58 -1.45 8.21
C ALA A 165 -4.64 -2.75 7.41
N GLY A 166 -3.58 -3.56 7.51
CA GLY A 166 -3.55 -4.88 6.92
C GLY A 166 -2.30 -5.20 6.12
N GLU A 167 -1.35 -4.29 5.98
CA GLU A 167 -0.05 -4.57 5.34
C GLU A 167 0.72 -5.72 6.02
N TYR A 168 0.41 -6.00 7.28
CA TYR A 168 0.92 -7.14 8.06
C TYR A 168 -0.05 -8.33 8.09
N SER A 169 -1.03 -8.40 7.18
CA SER A 169 -1.85 -9.60 6.98
C SER A 169 -1.06 -10.66 6.24
N TRP A 170 -0.46 -11.60 6.98
CA TRP A 170 0.37 -12.67 6.45
C TRP A 170 -0.43 -13.86 5.91
N SER A 171 -1.74 -13.84 6.10
CA SER A 171 -2.65 -14.89 5.68
C SER A 171 -4.08 -14.39 5.53
N LEU A 172 -4.91 -15.16 4.82
CA LEU A 172 -6.35 -14.89 4.74
C LEU A 172 -7.03 -14.79 6.12
N ALA A 173 -6.53 -15.58 7.09
CA ALA A 173 -7.07 -15.55 8.46
C ALA A 173 -6.79 -14.22 9.17
N ASP A 174 -5.67 -13.55 8.87
CA ASP A 174 -5.37 -12.22 9.43
C ASP A 174 -6.34 -11.17 8.88
N SER A 175 -6.58 -11.19 7.57
CA SER A 175 -7.56 -10.32 6.90
C SER A 175 -8.97 -10.57 7.46
N ALA A 176 -9.35 -11.84 7.63
CA ALA A 176 -10.64 -12.20 8.21
C ALA A 176 -10.81 -11.66 9.64
N ARG A 177 -9.75 -11.68 10.46
CA ARG A 177 -9.79 -11.14 11.83
C ARG A 177 -9.95 -9.62 11.85
N LEU A 178 -9.23 -8.89 10.98
CA LEU A 178 -9.40 -7.42 10.82
C LEU A 178 -10.83 -7.06 10.46
N ILE A 179 -11.40 -7.77 9.49
CA ILE A 179 -12.78 -7.58 9.04
C ILE A 179 -13.77 -7.89 10.16
N ALA A 180 -13.64 -9.06 10.80
CA ALA A 180 -14.56 -9.50 11.85
C ALA A 180 -14.53 -8.58 13.09
N ALA A 181 -13.39 -7.98 13.39
CA ALA A 181 -13.24 -7.02 14.48
C ALA A 181 -13.84 -5.63 14.14
N GLY A 182 -14.25 -5.38 12.89
CA GLY A 182 -14.63 -4.05 12.45
C GLY A 182 -13.50 -3.04 12.57
N ALA A 183 -12.25 -3.49 12.38
CA ALA A 183 -11.04 -2.74 12.69
C ALA A 183 -10.69 -1.68 11.64
N VAL A 184 -11.23 -1.78 10.43
CA VAL A 184 -10.86 -0.94 9.29
C VAL A 184 -12.05 -0.49 8.45
N ASP A 185 -11.91 0.64 7.79
CA ASP A 185 -12.80 1.14 6.72
C ASP A 185 -12.30 0.68 5.35
N CYS A 186 -10.98 0.44 5.23
CA CYS A 186 -10.36 -0.11 4.04
C CYS A 186 -9.30 -1.14 4.45
N LEU A 187 -9.38 -2.34 3.86
CA LEU A 187 -8.38 -3.38 4.08
C LEU A 187 -7.17 -3.11 3.20
N GLN A 188 -6.01 -2.87 3.80
CA GLN A 188 -4.77 -2.69 3.06
C GLN A 188 -4.02 -4.03 2.94
N LEU A 189 -3.76 -4.44 1.70
CA LEU A 189 -3.16 -5.74 1.41
C LEU A 189 -1.84 -5.58 0.65
N ASP A 190 -0.98 -6.58 0.79
CA ASP A 190 0.27 -6.63 0.06
C ASP A 190 0.48 -8.01 -0.57
N VAL A 191 0.51 -8.08 -1.91
CA VAL A 191 0.78 -9.31 -2.67
C VAL A 191 2.10 -9.94 -2.23
N THR A 192 3.10 -9.14 -1.86
CA THR A 192 4.41 -9.65 -1.43
C THR A 192 4.41 -10.25 -0.03
N ARG A 193 3.29 -10.13 0.72
CA ARG A 193 3.18 -10.56 2.14
C ARG A 193 2.02 -11.50 2.42
N CYS A 194 0.87 -11.32 1.78
CA CYS A 194 -0.39 -11.97 2.16
C CYS A 194 -0.61 -13.38 1.59
N GLY A 195 0.41 -13.97 0.98
CA GLY A 195 0.35 -15.27 0.32
C GLY A 195 0.27 -15.16 -1.21
N GLY A 196 0.88 -14.12 -1.75
CA GLY A 196 0.99 -13.87 -3.17
C GLY A 196 -0.30 -13.34 -3.81
N ILE A 197 -0.37 -13.44 -5.12
CA ILE A 197 -1.54 -13.08 -5.91
C ILE A 197 -2.77 -13.88 -5.47
N THR A 198 -2.61 -15.18 -5.22
CA THR A 198 -3.68 -16.05 -4.73
C THR A 198 -4.25 -15.55 -3.40
N GLY A 199 -3.40 -15.18 -2.45
CA GLY A 199 -3.80 -14.64 -1.15
C GLY A 199 -4.50 -13.29 -1.26
N PHE A 200 -3.97 -12.40 -2.09
CA PHE A 200 -4.53 -11.07 -2.34
C PHE A 200 -5.95 -11.16 -2.93
N LEU A 201 -6.16 -11.98 -3.96
CA LEU A 201 -7.47 -12.16 -4.57
C LEU A 201 -8.48 -12.76 -3.59
N ALA A 202 -8.08 -13.74 -2.80
CA ALA A 202 -8.95 -14.35 -1.79
C ALA A 202 -9.35 -13.34 -0.69
N ALA A 203 -8.39 -12.53 -0.20
CA ALA A 203 -8.67 -11.50 0.81
C ALA A 203 -9.53 -10.35 0.25
N SER A 204 -9.31 -9.98 -1.02
CA SER A 204 -10.14 -8.97 -1.71
C SER A 204 -11.58 -9.44 -1.87
N ALA A 205 -11.80 -10.71 -2.22
CA ALA A 205 -13.14 -11.29 -2.31
C ALA A 205 -13.84 -11.36 -0.94
N LEU A 206 -13.07 -11.66 0.13
CA LEU A 206 -13.58 -11.62 1.50
C LEU A 206 -14.02 -10.20 1.90
N ALA A 207 -13.23 -9.19 1.53
CA ALA A 207 -13.56 -7.78 1.76
C ALA A 207 -14.82 -7.35 1.02
N VAL A 208 -15.04 -7.82 -0.23
CA VAL A 208 -16.33 -7.59 -0.96
C VAL A 208 -17.50 -8.09 -0.14
N GLY A 209 -17.43 -9.32 0.41
CA GLY A 209 -18.50 -9.89 1.24
C GLY A 209 -18.80 -9.09 2.50
N ALA A 210 -17.84 -8.28 2.95
CA ALA A 210 -17.97 -7.38 4.10
C ALA A 210 -18.26 -5.92 3.71
N SER A 211 -18.52 -5.63 2.43
CA SER A 211 -18.74 -4.28 1.89
C SER A 211 -17.53 -3.35 2.11
N LEU A 212 -16.31 -3.88 2.14
CA LEU A 212 -15.07 -3.12 2.32
C LEU A 212 -14.35 -2.92 1.00
N GLY A 213 -13.74 -1.73 0.85
CA GLY A 213 -12.72 -1.48 -0.17
C GLY A 213 -11.38 -2.13 0.20
N VAL A 214 -10.53 -2.30 -0.81
CA VAL A 214 -9.15 -2.76 -0.66
C VAL A 214 -8.20 -1.68 -1.18
N SER A 215 -7.10 -1.47 -0.49
CA SER A 215 -5.94 -0.72 -0.97
C SER A 215 -4.72 -1.63 -1.04
N ALA A 216 -3.82 -1.37 -1.98
CA ALA A 216 -2.61 -2.18 -2.12
C ALA A 216 -1.39 -1.43 -1.58
N HIS A 217 -0.64 -2.09 -0.71
CA HIS A 217 0.57 -1.57 -0.06
C HIS A 217 1.81 -1.80 -0.92
N CYS A 218 2.56 -0.75 -1.23
CA CYS A 218 3.85 -0.83 -1.94
C CYS A 218 3.81 -1.56 -3.30
N ALA A 219 4.95 -2.03 -3.82
CA ALA A 219 5.13 -2.80 -5.06
C ALA A 219 4.17 -2.37 -6.21
N PRO A 220 4.17 -1.08 -6.62
CA PRO A 220 3.09 -0.50 -7.42
C PRO A 220 2.90 -1.20 -8.76
N ASN A 221 3.98 -1.62 -9.43
CA ASN A 221 3.86 -2.25 -10.74
C ASN A 221 3.27 -3.67 -10.66
N LEU A 222 3.64 -4.45 -9.63
CA LEU A 222 3.03 -5.75 -9.37
C LEU A 222 1.54 -5.60 -9.02
N HIS A 223 1.24 -4.68 -8.10
CA HIS A 223 -0.13 -4.45 -7.68
C HIS A 223 -1.03 -3.90 -8.78
N ALA A 224 -0.49 -3.14 -9.75
CA ALA A 224 -1.27 -2.68 -10.89
C ALA A 224 -1.75 -3.85 -11.76
N GLN A 225 -0.89 -4.86 -11.99
CA GLN A 225 -1.27 -6.07 -12.75
C GLN A 225 -2.40 -6.86 -12.08
N VAL A 226 -2.38 -6.92 -10.76
CA VAL A 226 -3.39 -7.64 -9.97
C VAL A 226 -4.64 -6.78 -9.77
N GLY A 227 -4.44 -5.51 -9.48
CA GLY A 227 -5.48 -4.57 -9.07
C GLY A 227 -6.52 -4.26 -10.16
N VAL A 228 -6.14 -4.34 -11.46
CA VAL A 228 -7.12 -4.17 -12.54
C VAL A 228 -8.18 -5.27 -12.55
N GLY A 229 -7.91 -6.42 -11.93
CA GLY A 229 -8.87 -7.52 -11.78
C GLY A 229 -9.67 -7.49 -10.47
N VAL A 230 -9.44 -6.51 -9.59
CA VAL A 230 -10.07 -6.44 -8.25
C VAL A 230 -11.18 -5.37 -8.24
N PRO A 231 -12.47 -5.76 -8.18
CA PRO A 231 -13.60 -4.83 -8.30
C PRO A 231 -13.63 -3.75 -7.21
N ASN A 232 -13.29 -4.11 -5.97
CA ASN A 232 -13.32 -3.24 -4.79
C ASN A 232 -11.98 -2.55 -4.50
N LEU A 233 -11.02 -2.56 -5.44
CA LEU A 233 -9.77 -1.82 -5.26
C LEU A 233 -10.06 -0.31 -5.31
N ARG A 234 -9.61 0.40 -4.27
CA ARG A 234 -9.68 1.86 -4.17
C ARG A 234 -8.47 2.52 -4.86
N HIS A 235 -7.27 2.12 -4.46
CA HIS A 235 -6.00 2.68 -4.97
C HIS A 235 -4.81 1.80 -4.59
N ILE A 236 -3.65 2.12 -5.16
CA ILE A 236 -2.36 1.47 -4.91
C ILE A 236 -1.39 2.51 -4.33
N GLU A 237 -0.58 2.11 -3.40
CA GLU A 237 0.51 2.90 -2.86
C GLU A 237 1.66 3.01 -3.87
N TYR A 238 1.84 4.19 -4.45
CA TYR A 238 3.00 4.52 -5.27
C TYR A 238 4.15 4.96 -4.37
N PHE A 239 4.76 3.95 -3.71
CA PHE A 239 5.74 4.15 -2.65
C PHE A 239 7.09 4.58 -3.21
N HIS A 240 7.65 5.66 -2.67
CA HIS A 240 8.86 6.33 -3.14
C HIS A 240 10.05 5.38 -3.35
N ASP A 241 10.37 4.53 -2.37
CA ASP A 241 11.52 3.65 -2.47
C ASP A 241 11.31 2.50 -3.45
N HIS A 242 10.11 1.90 -3.47
CA HIS A 242 9.81 0.80 -4.38
C HIS A 242 9.84 1.26 -5.83
N GLN A 243 9.16 2.36 -6.17
CA GLN A 243 9.15 2.86 -7.54
C GLN A 243 10.56 3.26 -8.02
N ARG A 244 11.39 3.79 -7.10
CA ARG A 244 12.78 4.13 -7.40
C ARG A 244 13.60 2.89 -7.73
N ILE A 245 13.48 1.82 -6.92
CA ILE A 245 14.19 0.55 -7.12
C ILE A 245 13.68 -0.16 -8.38
N GLU A 246 12.38 -0.22 -8.60
CA GLU A 246 11.79 -0.80 -9.80
C GLU A 246 12.32 -0.11 -11.06
N ARG A 247 12.37 1.23 -11.09
CA ARG A 247 12.93 2.00 -12.21
C ARG A 247 14.44 1.78 -12.42
N MET A 248 15.20 1.54 -11.36
CA MET A 248 16.63 1.27 -11.46
C MET A 248 16.93 -0.07 -12.11
N PHE A 249 16.13 -1.10 -11.86
CA PHE A 249 16.47 -2.48 -12.20
C PHE A 249 15.51 -3.18 -13.15
N SER A 250 14.41 -2.55 -13.54
CA SER A 250 13.41 -3.20 -14.37
C SER A 250 13.02 -2.39 -15.59
N ASP A 251 12.79 -3.08 -16.71
CA ASP A 251 12.03 -2.57 -17.84
C ASP A 251 10.54 -2.77 -17.63
N GLY A 252 9.73 -1.95 -18.30
CA GLY A 252 8.27 -2.04 -18.22
C GLY A 252 7.63 -1.44 -17.01
N VAL A 253 8.39 -0.64 -16.26
CA VAL A 253 7.86 0.14 -15.13
C VAL A 253 6.87 1.18 -15.64
N MET A 254 5.67 1.20 -15.01
CA MET A 254 4.60 2.10 -15.41
C MET A 254 4.82 3.51 -14.86
N ASP A 255 4.35 4.50 -15.63
CA ASP A 255 4.29 5.90 -15.20
C ASP A 255 2.94 6.18 -14.50
N PRO A 256 2.92 6.87 -13.35
CA PRO A 256 1.70 7.19 -12.61
C PRO A 256 0.93 8.41 -13.16
N GLY A 257 1.25 8.86 -14.36
CA GLY A 257 0.68 10.07 -14.95
C GLY A 257 -0.84 10.19 -14.77
N GLY A 258 -1.30 11.35 -14.26
CA GLY A 258 -2.71 11.57 -13.92
C GLY A 258 -3.20 10.73 -12.74
N GLY A 259 -2.31 10.25 -11.87
CA GLY A 259 -2.65 9.46 -10.69
C GLY A 259 -3.16 8.05 -10.98
N MET A 260 -2.76 7.46 -12.13
CA MET A 260 -3.24 6.14 -12.58
C MET A 260 -2.08 5.28 -13.09
N LEU A 261 -2.05 3.99 -12.72
CA LEU A 261 -1.21 2.99 -13.38
C LEU A 261 -2.02 2.18 -14.39
N ARG A 262 -1.43 1.99 -15.58
CA ARG A 262 -2.08 1.31 -16.71
C ARG A 262 -1.24 0.11 -17.15
N PRO A 263 -1.58 -1.13 -16.77
CA PRO A 263 -0.91 -2.32 -17.31
C PRO A 263 -1.02 -2.37 -18.83
N ASP A 264 0.12 -2.39 -19.51
CA ASP A 264 0.20 -2.46 -20.97
C ASP A 264 -0.30 -3.83 -21.45
N PRO A 265 -1.37 -3.90 -22.27
CA PRO A 265 -1.88 -5.16 -22.80
C PRO A 265 -0.93 -5.80 -23.80
N GLY A 266 0.00 -5.06 -24.37
CA GLY A 266 1.04 -5.58 -25.27
C GLY A 266 2.23 -6.22 -24.55
N ARG A 267 2.37 -6.01 -23.22
CA ARG A 267 3.39 -6.66 -22.41
C ARG A 267 2.86 -7.93 -21.78
N HIS A 268 3.45 -9.04 -22.16
CA HIS A 268 3.07 -10.36 -21.64
C HIS A 268 3.47 -10.54 -20.17
N TRP A 269 2.94 -11.58 -19.53
CA TRP A 269 3.20 -12.01 -18.14
C TRP A 269 3.12 -10.86 -17.12
N LEU A 270 4.10 -10.70 -16.22
CA LEU A 270 4.10 -9.64 -15.20
C LEU A 270 4.28 -8.22 -15.78
N GLY A 271 4.69 -8.10 -17.03
CA GLY A 271 4.91 -6.81 -17.70
C GLY A 271 6.21 -6.11 -17.33
N MET A 272 6.95 -6.61 -16.33
CA MET A 272 8.28 -6.15 -15.94
C MET A 272 9.34 -7.21 -16.19
N GLU A 273 10.54 -6.78 -16.58
CA GLU A 273 11.69 -7.64 -16.74
C GLU A 273 12.91 -7.04 -16.02
N LEU A 274 13.64 -7.89 -15.30
CA LEU A 274 14.85 -7.47 -14.61
C LEU A 274 15.95 -7.14 -15.62
N ARG A 275 16.53 -5.96 -15.55
CA ARG A 275 17.76 -5.57 -16.22
C ARG A 275 18.96 -6.10 -15.44
N ALA A 276 19.36 -7.34 -15.71
CA ALA A 276 20.39 -8.05 -14.97
C ALA A 276 21.73 -7.29 -14.95
N ALA A 277 22.08 -6.63 -16.04
CA ALA A 277 23.33 -5.83 -16.11
C ALA A 277 23.33 -4.66 -15.12
N ASP A 278 22.19 -4.00 -14.93
CA ASP A 278 22.05 -2.87 -13.99
C ASP A 278 22.03 -3.36 -12.54
N ALA A 279 21.58 -4.58 -12.30
CA ALA A 279 21.54 -5.19 -10.97
C ALA A 279 22.90 -5.80 -10.53
N GLU A 280 23.75 -6.21 -11.47
CA GLU A 280 25.01 -6.92 -11.18
C GLU A 280 25.95 -6.17 -10.23
N PRO A 281 26.14 -4.83 -10.31
CA PRO A 281 27.00 -4.11 -9.37
C PRO A 281 26.55 -4.19 -7.90
N PHE A 282 25.29 -4.54 -7.66
CA PHE A 282 24.68 -4.64 -6.32
C PHE A 282 24.61 -6.09 -5.82
N ARG A 283 25.04 -7.05 -6.63
CA ARG A 283 25.08 -8.46 -6.23
C ARG A 283 26.02 -8.65 -5.06
N ARG A 284 25.53 -9.31 -4.02
CA ARG A 284 26.36 -9.76 -2.89
C ARG A 284 26.68 -11.24 -3.08
N ALA A 285 27.91 -11.60 -2.72
CA ALA A 285 28.35 -13.00 -2.71
C ALA A 285 27.64 -13.77 -1.59
#